data_86e3f414e1b92aa60f16fe5ea070f7bc
#
_entry.id   86e3f414e1b92aa60f16fe5ea070f7bc
#
_cell.length_a   1.000
_cell.length_b   1.000
_cell.length_c   1.000
_cell.angle_alpha   90.00
_cell.angle_beta   90.00
_cell.angle_gamma   90.00
#
_symmetry.space_group_name_H-M   'P 1'
#
loop_
_entity.id
_entity.type
_entity.pdbx_description
1 polymer ?
#
loop_
_entity_poly.entity_id
_entity_poly.type
_entity_poly.pdbx_seq_one_letter_code
_entity_poly.pdbx_strand_id
1 'polypeptide(L)' 'HLNKIKVVLAEKNKSNKWLSDQLGVSPTTVSKWVTNTCQPPIETFMRIAQLLNVNLDDLVRYEVLFPQKQE' A
#
# COMPACT_ATOMS: atom_id res chain seq x y z
N HIS A 1 -10.39 0.24 5.66
CA HIS A 1 -9.16 -0.07 4.92
C HIS A 1 -8.56 1.18 4.31
N LEU A 2 -7.51 1.67 4.93
CA LEU A 2 -6.90 2.93 4.51
C LEU A 2 -6.08 2.79 3.23
N ASN A 3 -5.38 1.67 3.06
CA ASN A 3 -4.54 1.51 1.89
C ASN A 3 -5.08 0.46 0.92
N LYS A 4 -4.64 0.54 -0.34
CA LYS A 4 -5.00 -0.37 -1.41
C LYS A 4 -3.79 -1.15 -1.91
N ILE A 5 -2.82 -1.39 -1.06
CA ILE A 5 -1.58 -2.07 -1.47
C ILE A 5 -1.89 -3.45 -2.02
N LYS A 6 -2.79 -4.19 -1.36
CA LYS A 6 -3.14 -5.54 -1.79
C LYS A 6 -3.70 -5.55 -3.22
N VAL A 7 -4.59 -4.60 -3.51
CA VAL A 7 -5.22 -4.51 -4.83
C VAL A 7 -4.16 -4.21 -5.90
N VAL A 8 -3.28 -3.25 -5.61
CA VAL A 8 -2.28 -2.84 -6.58
C VAL A 8 -1.25 -3.94 -6.80
N LEU A 9 -0.85 -4.65 -5.75
CA LEU A 9 0.03 -5.80 -5.91
C LEU A 9 -0.58 -6.84 -6.83
N ALA A 10 -1.87 -7.13 -6.63
CA ALA A 10 -2.57 -8.10 -7.48
C ALA A 10 -2.63 -7.63 -8.93
N GLU A 11 -2.91 -6.36 -9.15
CA GLU A 11 -2.96 -5.79 -10.50
C GLU A 11 -1.61 -5.89 -11.20
N LYS A 12 -0.53 -5.79 -10.44
CA LYS A 12 0.83 -5.84 -10.99
C LYS A 12 1.40 -7.26 -10.98
N ASN A 13 0.62 -8.24 -10.53
CA ASN A 13 1.06 -9.63 -10.42
C ASN A 13 2.28 -9.79 -9.52
N LYS A 14 2.29 -9.08 -8.40
CA LYS A 14 3.38 -9.14 -7.44
C LYS A 14 2.87 -9.71 -6.13
N SER A 15 3.75 -10.42 -5.41
CA SER A 15 3.41 -11.04 -4.13
C SER A 15 3.87 -10.18 -2.96
N ASN A 16 3.34 -10.49 -1.78
CA ASN A 16 3.81 -9.88 -0.55
C ASN A 16 5.30 -10.15 -0.34
N LYS A 17 5.73 -11.36 -0.66
CA LYS A 17 7.14 -11.72 -0.50
C LYS A 17 8.02 -10.89 -1.42
N TRP A 18 7.59 -10.69 -2.65
CA TRP A 18 8.32 -9.84 -3.57
C TRP A 18 8.50 -8.44 -2.98
N LEU A 19 7.41 -7.89 -2.44
CA LEU A 19 7.49 -6.55 -1.87
C LEU A 19 8.40 -6.50 -0.64
N SER A 20 8.31 -7.52 0.22
CA SER A 20 9.18 -7.56 1.40
C SER A 20 10.65 -7.64 1.00
N ASP A 21 10.95 -8.42 -0.04
CA ASP A 21 12.32 -8.53 -0.53
C ASP A 21 12.81 -7.18 -1.08
N GLN A 22 11.96 -6.49 -1.83
CA GLN A 22 12.33 -5.20 -2.41
C GLN A 22 12.57 -4.13 -1.35
N LEU A 23 11.81 -4.17 -0.27
CA LEU A 23 11.89 -3.17 0.79
C LEU A 23 12.87 -3.55 1.90
N GLY A 24 13.32 -4.80 1.93
CA GLY A 24 14.21 -5.25 3.00
C GLY A 24 13.51 -5.39 4.34
N VAL A 25 12.21 -5.68 4.34
CA VAL A 25 11.45 -5.89 5.58
C VAL A 25 10.91 -7.32 5.59
N SER A 26 10.40 -7.75 6.74
CA SER A 26 9.89 -9.11 6.85
C SER A 26 8.55 -9.25 6.12
N PRO A 27 8.23 -10.46 5.63
CA PRO A 27 6.93 -10.70 5.03
C PRO A 27 5.77 -10.45 6.00
N THR A 28 6.01 -10.69 7.30
CA THR A 28 5.00 -10.43 8.32
C THR A 28 4.66 -8.94 8.36
N THR A 29 5.65 -8.07 8.23
CA THR A 29 5.44 -6.63 8.20
C THR A 29 4.58 -6.24 7.01
N VAL A 30 4.92 -6.75 5.82
CA VAL A 30 4.13 -6.46 4.62
C VAL A 30 2.71 -6.99 4.78
N SER A 31 2.54 -8.18 5.35
CA SER A 31 1.23 -8.75 5.57
C SER A 31 0.35 -7.83 6.41
N LYS A 32 0.92 -7.22 7.46
CA LYS A 32 0.18 -6.29 8.29
C LYS A 32 -0.27 -5.05 7.51
N TRP A 33 0.55 -4.61 6.58
CA TRP A 33 0.20 -3.45 5.75
C TRP A 33 -0.92 -3.79 4.77
N VAL A 34 -0.82 -4.93 4.07
CA VAL A 34 -1.81 -5.28 3.04
C VAL A 34 -3.15 -5.64 3.66
N THR A 35 -3.18 -6.08 4.90
CA THR A 35 -4.43 -6.35 5.61
C THR A 35 -4.96 -5.13 6.34
N ASN A 36 -4.25 -4.01 6.24
CA ASN A 36 -4.61 -2.75 6.92
C ASN A 36 -4.62 -2.85 8.43
N THR A 37 -3.88 -3.83 8.98
CA THR A 37 -3.69 -3.94 10.43
C THR A 37 -2.89 -2.75 10.94
N CYS A 38 -1.87 -2.35 10.16
CA CYS A 38 -1.15 -1.11 10.41
C CYS A 38 -0.71 -0.55 9.06
N GLN A 39 -0.24 0.68 9.06
CA GLN A 39 0.12 1.36 7.83
C GLN A 39 1.62 1.56 7.75
N PRO A 40 2.21 1.48 6.54
CA PRO A 40 3.63 1.80 6.42
C PRO A 40 3.85 3.30 6.63
N PRO A 41 5.07 3.69 7.03
CA PRO A 41 5.43 5.11 7.08
C PRO A 41 5.30 5.74 5.70
N ILE A 42 5.14 7.06 5.67
CA ILE A 42 4.94 7.75 4.39
C ILE A 42 6.10 7.50 3.41
N GLU A 43 7.32 7.47 3.91
CA GLU A 43 8.48 7.19 3.07
C GLU A 43 8.39 5.83 2.42
N THR A 44 7.90 4.85 3.17
CA THR A 44 7.73 3.50 2.65
C THR A 44 6.61 3.45 1.64
N PHE A 45 5.52 4.17 1.89
CA PHE A 45 4.45 4.29 0.90
C PHE A 45 4.98 4.82 -0.43
N MET A 46 5.83 5.84 -0.37
CA MET A 46 6.38 6.43 -1.57
C MET A 46 7.28 5.44 -2.32
N ARG A 47 8.05 4.64 -1.58
CA ARG A 47 8.87 3.62 -2.20
C ARG A 47 8.03 2.53 -2.83
N ILE A 48 6.95 2.13 -2.17
CA ILE A 48 6.04 1.13 -2.73
C ILE A 48 5.44 1.65 -4.04
N ALA A 49 5.01 2.91 -4.05
CA ALA A 49 4.46 3.52 -5.25
C ALA A 49 5.49 3.50 -6.38
N GLN A 50 6.73 3.82 -6.07
CA GLN A 50 7.80 3.82 -7.06
C GLN A 50 8.08 2.41 -7.58
N LEU A 51 8.13 1.43 -6.68
CA LEU A 51 8.39 0.04 -7.07
C LEU A 51 7.29 -0.52 -7.95
N LEU A 52 6.05 -0.13 -7.69
CA LEU A 52 4.90 -0.63 -8.45
C LEU A 52 4.56 0.27 -9.63
N ASN A 53 5.30 1.36 -9.79
CA ASN A 53 5.09 2.30 -10.90
C ASN A 53 3.67 2.87 -10.91
N VAL A 54 3.22 3.30 -9.75
CA VAL A 54 1.91 3.94 -9.57
C VAL A 54 2.10 5.21 -8.77
N ASN A 55 1.07 6.03 -8.73
CA ASN A 55 1.07 7.23 -7.91
C ASN A 55 0.70 6.88 -6.47
N LEU A 56 1.10 7.73 -5.53
CA LEU A 56 0.74 7.52 -4.14
C LEU A 56 -0.78 7.46 -3.97
N ASP A 57 -1.50 8.26 -4.74
CA ASP A 57 -2.97 8.26 -4.72
C ASP A 57 -3.56 6.89 -4.99
N ASP A 58 -2.86 6.09 -5.79
CA ASP A 58 -3.35 4.76 -6.14
C ASP A 58 -3.24 3.78 -4.99
N LEU A 59 -2.50 4.13 -3.95
CA LEU A 59 -2.26 3.26 -2.80
C LEU A 59 -3.06 3.64 -1.57
N VAL A 60 -3.69 4.81 -1.57
CA VAL A 60 -4.33 5.35 -0.37
C VAL A 60 -5.79 5.66 -0.65
N ARG A 61 -6.64 5.34 0.33
CA ARG A 61 -8.07 5.64 0.24
C ARG A 61 -8.35 6.92 1.02
N TYR A 62 -8.30 8.04 0.33
CA TYR A 62 -8.56 9.33 0.97
C TYR A 62 -9.96 9.41 1.56
N GLU A 63 -10.92 8.77 0.92
CA GLU A 63 -12.31 8.80 1.33
C GLU A 63 -12.54 8.18 2.70
N VAL A 64 -11.59 7.38 3.18
CA VAL A 64 -11.69 6.81 4.52
C VAL A 64 -11.46 7.87 5.59
N LEU A 65 -10.44 8.72 5.37
CA LEU A 65 -10.08 9.77 6.32
C LEU A 65 -10.81 11.08 6.02
N PHE A 66 -11.06 11.33 4.74
CA PHE A 66 -11.63 12.60 4.28
C PHE A 66 -12.80 12.31 3.35
N PRO A 67 -13.93 11.84 3.92
CA PRO A 67 -15.08 11.52 3.09
C PRO A 67 -15.53 12.73 2.29
N GLN A 68 -15.91 12.49 1.05
CA GLN A 68 -16.41 13.54 0.19
C GLN A 68 -17.73 14.08 0.75
N LYS A 69 -17.83 15.39 0.81
CA LYS A 69 -19.05 16.02 1.20
C LYS A 69 -20.00 16.10 0.02
N GLN A 70 -21.25 15.82 0.28
CA GLN A 70 -22.27 16.00 -0.74
C GLN A 70 -22.83 17.41 -0.60
N GLU A 71 -22.72 18.16 -1.62
CA GLU A 71 -23.19 19.55 -1.61
C GLU A 71 -24.60 19.69 -2.14
#